data_66631ab22f63af24e828547c158320a9
#
_entry.id   66631ab22f63af24e828547c158320a9
#
_cell.length_a   1.000
_cell.length_b   1.000
_cell.length_c   1.000
_cell.angle_alpha   90.00
_cell.angle_beta   90.00
_cell.angle_gamma   90.00
#
_symmetry.space_group_name_H-M   'P 1'
#
loop_
_entity.id
_entity.type
_entity.pdbx_description
1 polymer ?
#
loop_
_entity_poly.entity_id
_entity_poly.type
_entity_poly.pdbx_seq_one_letter_code
_entity_poly.pdbx_strand_id
1 'polypeptide(L)'
;MTYQEALALVRTEFETRKMTPNCEVIKTNRTLDGCHSFPITLYDRGDEIILNDLGDTKEVFFEVEHAEWQELCETHGFEFDHWRIIRPFKGMQDLYDFIDFLDFIADRFDPLDEDY
;
A
#
# COMPACT_ATOMS: atom_id res chain seq x y z
N MET A 1 12.29 15.67 4.58
CA MET A 1 12.57 15.03 3.26
C MET A 1 11.60 15.59 2.24
N THR A 2 12.10 15.97 1.09
CA THR A 2 11.24 16.39 -0.02
C THR A 2 10.68 15.20 -0.77
N TYR A 3 9.64 15.42 -1.57
CA TYR A 3 9.07 14.37 -2.40
C TYR A 3 10.11 13.81 -3.38
N GLN A 4 10.93 14.67 -3.97
CA GLN A 4 12.00 14.24 -4.89
C GLN A 4 13.03 13.38 -4.19
N GLU A 5 13.37 13.69 -2.95
CA GLU A 5 14.28 12.88 -2.14
C GLU A 5 13.65 11.51 -1.83
N ALA A 6 12.36 11.49 -1.50
CA ALA A 6 11.64 10.24 -1.26
C ALA A 6 11.60 9.36 -2.51
N LEU A 7 11.29 9.94 -3.67
CA LEU A 7 11.32 9.22 -4.95
C LEU A 7 12.69 8.64 -5.24
N ALA A 8 13.76 9.42 -5.00
CA ALA A 8 15.13 8.95 -5.22
C ALA A 8 15.43 7.72 -4.36
N LEU A 9 15.00 7.73 -3.09
CA LEU A 9 15.17 6.58 -2.21
C LEU A 9 14.44 5.34 -2.74
N VAL A 10 13.16 5.50 -3.09
CA VAL A 10 12.34 4.39 -3.59
C VAL A 10 12.94 3.82 -4.87
N ARG A 11 13.41 4.68 -5.77
CA ARG A 11 13.98 4.27 -7.06
C ARG A 11 15.32 3.56 -6.95
N THR A 12 15.95 3.56 -5.78
CA THR A 12 17.15 2.74 -5.58
C THR A 12 16.84 1.24 -5.63
N GLU A 13 15.59 0.85 -5.32
CA GLU A 13 15.19 -0.56 -5.25
C GLU A 13 14.00 -0.91 -6.14
N PHE A 14 13.12 0.04 -6.46
CA PHE A 14 11.88 -0.22 -7.17
C PHE A 14 11.73 0.71 -8.36
N GLU A 15 11.12 0.19 -9.42
CA GLU A 15 10.65 1.04 -10.51
C GLU A 15 9.39 1.77 -10.06
N THR A 16 9.20 2.98 -10.57
CA THR A 16 8.00 3.77 -10.31
C THR A 16 7.39 4.22 -11.62
N ARG A 17 6.08 4.49 -11.60
CA ARG A 17 5.35 5.03 -12.74
C ARG A 17 4.56 6.25 -12.28
N LYS A 18 4.77 7.35 -12.96
CA LYS A 18 4.08 8.60 -12.64
C LYS A 18 2.58 8.48 -12.98
N MET A 19 1.72 8.80 -12.00
CA MET A 19 0.28 8.92 -12.20
C MET A 19 -0.14 10.38 -12.35
N THR A 20 0.33 11.21 -11.42
CA THR A 20 0.08 12.65 -11.39
C THR A 20 1.37 13.33 -10.97
N PRO A 21 1.47 14.67 -11.05
CA PRO A 21 2.67 15.37 -10.54
C PRO A 21 3.00 15.07 -9.07
N ASN A 22 2.01 14.66 -8.28
CA ASN A 22 2.17 14.45 -6.85
C ASN A 22 2.13 12.97 -6.44
N CYS A 23 2.04 12.04 -7.39
CA CYS A 23 1.80 10.64 -7.07
C CYS A 23 2.46 9.71 -8.07
N GLU A 24 3.22 8.73 -7.57
CA GLU A 24 3.80 7.67 -8.41
C GLU A 24 3.48 6.29 -7.85
N VAL A 25 3.18 5.37 -8.75
CA VAL A 25 2.95 3.96 -8.40
C VAL A 25 4.31 3.29 -8.22
N ILE A 26 4.47 2.55 -7.14
CA ILE A 26 5.67 1.77 -6.86
C ILE A 26 5.43 0.34 -7.35
N LYS A 27 6.29 -0.14 -8.27
CA LYS A 27 6.18 -1.48 -8.84
C LYS A 27 6.94 -2.47 -7.98
N THR A 28 6.22 -3.30 -7.24
CA THR A 28 6.83 -4.28 -6.35
C THR A 28 6.97 -5.66 -6.97
N ASN A 29 6.35 -5.90 -8.13
CA ASN A 29 6.26 -7.22 -8.79
C ASN A 29 5.55 -8.27 -7.93
N ARG A 30 4.68 -7.83 -7.03
CA ARG A 30 3.86 -8.69 -6.17
C ARG A 30 2.39 -8.48 -6.47
N THR A 31 1.57 -9.48 -6.16
CA THR A 31 0.13 -9.42 -6.40
C THR A 31 -0.63 -9.76 -5.13
N LEU A 32 -1.84 -9.22 -5.03
CA LEU A 32 -2.74 -9.49 -3.90
C LEU A 32 -3.44 -10.84 -4.02
N ASP A 33 -3.83 -11.19 -5.24
CA ASP A 33 -4.68 -12.35 -5.52
C ASP A 33 -4.19 -13.15 -6.73
N GLY A 34 -2.96 -12.96 -7.15
CA GLY A 34 -2.41 -13.56 -8.35
C GLY A 34 -2.65 -12.76 -9.62
N CYS A 35 -3.53 -11.76 -9.59
CA CYS A 35 -3.91 -10.93 -10.76
C CYS A 35 -3.67 -9.46 -10.53
N HIS A 36 -4.00 -8.94 -9.36
CA HIS A 36 -3.92 -7.51 -9.05
C HIS A 36 -2.60 -7.18 -8.37
N SER A 37 -1.79 -6.34 -8.99
CA SER A 37 -0.53 -5.87 -8.41
C SER A 37 -0.76 -5.14 -7.09
N PHE A 38 0.25 -5.15 -6.22
CA PHE A 38 0.19 -4.36 -4.98
C PHE A 38 -0.02 -2.89 -5.34
N PRO A 39 -1.09 -2.26 -4.83
CA PRO A 39 -1.45 -0.89 -5.20
C PRO A 39 -0.75 0.13 -4.30
N ILE A 40 0.58 0.12 -4.25
CA ILE A 40 1.33 1.03 -3.39
C ILE A 40 1.73 2.27 -4.19
N THR A 41 1.37 3.44 -3.69
CA THR A 41 1.77 4.72 -4.28
C THR A 41 2.55 5.56 -3.29
N LEU A 42 3.46 6.38 -3.80
CA LEU A 42 4.11 7.43 -3.03
C LEU A 42 3.43 8.75 -3.40
N TYR A 43 2.89 9.45 -2.41
CA TYR A 43 2.05 10.62 -2.62
C TYR A 43 2.53 11.80 -1.79
N ASP A 44 2.61 12.96 -2.43
CA ASP A 44 2.96 14.23 -1.78
C ASP A 44 1.69 14.97 -1.40
N ARG A 45 1.40 15.02 -0.10
CA ARG A 45 0.24 15.75 0.45
C ARG A 45 0.50 17.24 0.62
N GLY A 46 1.73 17.69 0.38
CA GLY A 46 2.14 19.07 0.62
C GLY A 46 2.86 19.24 1.93
N ASP A 47 2.27 18.83 3.03
CA ASP A 47 2.87 18.86 4.37
C ASP A 47 3.51 17.55 4.77
N GLU A 48 3.18 16.48 4.09
CA GLU A 48 3.62 15.13 4.45
C GLU A 48 3.70 14.25 3.20
N ILE A 49 4.69 13.38 3.18
CA ILE A 49 4.81 12.35 2.13
C ILE A 49 4.27 11.05 2.70
N ILE A 50 3.36 10.41 1.99
CA ILE A 50 2.73 9.19 2.46
C ILE A 50 2.82 8.07 1.42
N LEU A 51 2.72 6.84 1.94
CA LEU A 51 2.40 5.65 1.15
C LEU A 51 0.88 5.45 1.24
N ASN A 52 0.25 5.09 0.13
CA ASN A 52 -1.20 5.03 0.02
C ASN A 52 -1.58 3.97 -1.01
N ASP A 53 -2.57 3.14 -0.69
CA ASP A 53 -3.05 2.12 -1.63
C ASP A 53 -4.20 2.60 -2.52
N LEU A 54 -4.65 3.83 -2.36
CA LEU A 54 -5.77 4.44 -3.10
C LEU A 54 -7.10 3.70 -2.90
N GLY A 55 -7.21 2.86 -1.87
CA GLY A 55 -8.41 2.07 -1.61
C GLY A 55 -8.50 0.79 -2.43
N ASP A 56 -7.50 0.47 -3.26
CA ASP A 56 -7.56 -0.66 -4.17
C ASP A 56 -7.49 -2.01 -3.46
N THR A 57 -6.81 -2.09 -2.32
CA THR A 57 -6.73 -3.34 -1.56
C THR A 57 -8.11 -3.79 -1.11
N LYS A 58 -8.90 -2.88 -0.59
CA LYS A 58 -10.27 -3.16 -0.16
C LYS A 58 -11.14 -3.58 -1.33
N GLU A 59 -10.92 -3.02 -2.51
CA GLU A 59 -11.68 -3.38 -3.71
C GLU A 59 -11.44 -4.85 -4.12
N VAL A 60 -10.22 -5.34 -3.95
CA VAL A 60 -9.88 -6.74 -4.24
C VAL A 60 -10.53 -7.68 -3.24
N PHE A 61 -10.55 -7.32 -1.97
CA PHE A 61 -11.14 -8.13 -0.89
C PHE A 61 -12.42 -7.48 -0.36
N PHE A 62 -13.36 -7.25 -1.25
CA PHE A 62 -14.58 -6.45 -0.98
C PHE A 62 -15.50 -7.07 0.07
N GLU A 63 -15.39 -8.37 0.33
CA GLU A 63 -16.21 -9.06 1.33
C GLU A 63 -15.78 -8.78 2.77
N VAL A 64 -14.60 -8.23 2.96
CA VAL A 64 -14.09 -7.90 4.30
C VAL A 64 -14.76 -6.62 4.78
N GLU A 65 -15.30 -6.67 5.99
CA GLU A 65 -16.06 -5.56 6.57
C GLU A 65 -15.16 -4.38 6.95
N HIS A 66 -15.71 -3.18 6.93
CA HIS A 66 -14.98 -1.96 7.28
C HIS A 66 -14.33 -2.06 8.67
N ALA A 67 -15.08 -2.57 9.65
CA ALA A 67 -14.56 -2.68 11.02
C ALA A 67 -13.35 -3.61 11.10
N GLU A 68 -13.33 -4.67 10.31
CA GLU A 68 -12.19 -5.59 10.25
C GLU A 68 -10.99 -4.92 9.60
N TRP A 69 -11.17 -4.17 8.51
CA TRP A 69 -10.11 -3.39 7.90
C TRP A 69 -9.50 -2.41 8.87
N GLN A 70 -10.35 -1.68 9.58
CA GLN A 70 -9.91 -0.69 10.57
C GLN A 70 -9.05 -1.34 11.65
N GLU A 71 -9.51 -2.45 12.20
CA GLU A 71 -8.79 -3.17 13.25
C GLU A 71 -7.45 -3.70 12.77
N LEU A 72 -7.41 -4.29 11.57
CA LEU A 72 -6.18 -4.81 10.98
C LEU A 72 -5.15 -3.70 10.78
N CYS A 73 -5.58 -2.59 10.20
CA CYS A 73 -4.67 -1.47 9.95
C CYS A 73 -4.12 -0.91 11.26
N GLU A 74 -4.97 -0.65 12.23
CA GLU A 74 -4.56 -0.12 13.53
C GLU A 74 -3.59 -1.06 14.24
N THR A 75 -3.87 -2.36 14.22
CA THR A 75 -3.03 -3.37 14.86
C THR A 75 -1.62 -3.40 14.26
N HIS A 76 -1.50 -3.15 12.95
CA HIS A 76 -0.21 -3.20 12.24
C HIS A 76 0.45 -1.83 12.07
N GLY A 77 -0.10 -0.79 12.68
CA GLY A 77 0.50 0.54 12.63
C GLY A 77 0.20 1.33 11.38
N PHE A 78 -0.92 1.05 10.73
CA PHE A 78 -1.38 1.76 9.54
C PHE A 78 -2.64 2.56 9.83
N GLU A 79 -2.79 3.70 9.14
CA GLU A 79 -4.01 4.47 9.16
C GLU A 79 -4.97 3.91 8.12
N PHE A 80 -6.25 3.85 8.43
CA PHE A 80 -7.29 3.45 7.50
C PHE A 80 -8.31 4.59 7.42
N ASP A 81 -8.28 5.34 6.31
CA ASP A 81 -9.07 6.54 6.11
C ASP A 81 -9.72 6.52 4.74
N HIS A 82 -11.06 6.65 4.70
CA HIS A 82 -11.83 6.61 3.46
C HIS A 82 -11.49 5.39 2.60
N TRP A 83 -11.42 4.21 3.23
CA TRP A 83 -11.10 2.92 2.59
C TRP A 83 -9.68 2.83 2.06
N ARG A 84 -8.79 3.76 2.42
CA ARG A 84 -7.40 3.78 2.00
C ARG A 84 -6.50 3.38 3.15
N ILE A 85 -5.51 2.55 2.83
CA ILE A 85 -4.44 2.19 3.78
C ILE A 85 -3.33 3.22 3.59
N ILE A 86 -2.96 3.90 4.67
CA ILE A 86 -2.04 5.03 4.61
C ILE A 86 -0.95 4.85 5.67
N ARG A 87 0.27 5.19 5.29
CA ARG A 87 1.40 5.26 6.23
C ARG A 87 2.32 6.41 5.83
N PRO A 88 2.75 7.27 6.77
CA PRO A 88 3.76 8.28 6.46
C PRO A 88 5.04 7.63 5.97
N PHE A 89 5.65 8.22 4.93
CA PHE A 89 6.93 7.75 4.41
C PHE A 89 8.05 8.57 5.02
N LYS A 90 8.80 7.98 5.94
CA LYS A 90 9.96 8.61 6.59
C LYS A 90 11.26 7.95 6.19
N GLY A 91 11.20 6.82 5.51
CA GLY A 91 12.33 6.06 5.04
C GLY A 91 11.88 4.75 4.42
N MET A 92 12.83 3.99 3.88
CA MET A 92 12.52 2.74 3.16
C MET A 92 11.87 1.69 4.06
N GLN A 93 12.11 1.73 5.37
CA GLN A 93 11.47 0.77 6.28
C GLN A 93 9.94 0.87 6.22
N ASP A 94 9.39 2.08 6.06
CA ASP A 94 7.95 2.25 5.94
C ASP A 94 7.40 1.54 4.70
N LEU A 95 8.15 1.57 3.60
CA LEU A 95 7.77 0.86 2.38
C LEU A 95 7.84 -0.65 2.58
N TYR A 96 8.90 -1.15 3.21
CA TYR A 96 9.03 -2.58 3.50
C TYR A 96 7.89 -3.05 4.40
N ASP A 97 7.54 -2.27 5.41
CA ASP A 97 6.43 -2.59 6.31
C ASP A 97 5.10 -2.62 5.55
N PHE A 98 4.92 -1.71 4.59
CA PHE A 98 3.71 -1.69 3.78
C PHE A 98 3.61 -2.94 2.89
N ILE A 99 4.72 -3.32 2.26
CA ILE A 99 4.79 -4.54 1.45
C ILE A 99 4.46 -5.77 2.32
N ASP A 100 5.06 -5.86 3.49
CA ASP A 100 4.83 -6.97 4.42
C ASP A 100 3.37 -7.01 4.87
N PHE A 101 2.76 -5.85 5.11
CA PHE A 101 1.35 -5.79 5.49
C PHE A 101 0.43 -6.27 4.37
N LEU A 102 0.70 -5.88 3.12
CA LEU A 102 -0.08 -6.36 1.98
C LEU A 102 0.13 -7.85 1.74
N ASP A 103 1.34 -8.38 1.95
CA ASP A 103 1.59 -9.82 1.93
C ASP A 103 0.74 -10.54 2.99
N PHE A 104 0.68 -9.98 4.19
CA PHE A 104 -0.14 -10.53 5.27
C PHE A 104 -1.62 -10.53 4.90
N ILE A 105 -2.11 -9.44 4.33
CA ILE A 105 -3.52 -9.33 3.89
C ILE A 105 -3.81 -10.35 2.80
N ALA A 106 -2.91 -10.48 1.82
CA ALA A 106 -3.08 -11.42 0.72
C ALA A 106 -3.17 -12.85 1.22
N ASP A 107 -2.31 -13.24 2.16
CA ASP A 107 -2.34 -14.58 2.75
C ASP A 107 -3.62 -14.81 3.55
N ARG A 108 -4.08 -13.81 4.29
CA ARG A 108 -5.25 -13.94 5.16
C ARG A 108 -6.56 -14.05 4.37
N PHE A 109 -6.68 -13.31 3.28
CA PHE A 109 -7.93 -13.18 2.53
C PHE A 109 -7.88 -13.79 1.14
N ASP A 110 -6.83 -14.55 0.83
CA ASP A 110 -6.64 -15.13 -0.51
C ASP A 110 -7.81 -16.07 -0.84
N PRO A 111 -8.63 -15.77 -1.84
CA PRO A 111 -9.75 -16.63 -2.21
C PRO A 111 -9.29 -17.97 -2.81
N LEU A 112 -8.01 -18.07 -3.24
CA LEU A 112 -7.46 -19.31 -3.78
C LEU A 112 -7.11 -20.32 -2.69
N ASP A 113 -7.05 -19.89 -1.42
CA ASP A 113 -6.81 -20.76 -0.28
C ASP A 113 -8.08 -21.46 0.20
N GLU A 114 -9.21 -21.14 -0.37
CA GLU A 114 -10.45 -21.82 -0.04
C GLU A 114 -10.45 -23.22 -0.61
N ASP A 115 -10.86 -24.18 0.20
CA ASP A 115 -11.00 -25.56 -0.23
C ASP A 115 -12.13 -25.69 -1.23
N TYR A 116 -11.82 -26.17 -2.38
CA TYR A 116 -12.80 -26.50 -3.41
C TYR A 116 -13.13 -27.97 -3.39
#